data_186fa562590d1b41d396ad5b7c4d0d7f
#
_entry.id   186fa562590d1b41d396ad5b7c4d0d7f
#
_cell.length_a   1.000
_cell.length_b   1.000
_cell.length_c   1.000
_cell.angle_alpha   90.00
_cell.angle_beta   90.00
_cell.angle_gamma   90.00
#
_symmetry.space_group_name_H-M   'P 1'
#
loop_
_entity.id
_entity.type
_entity.pdbx_description
1 polymer ?
#
loop_
_entity_poly.entity_id
_entity_poly.type
_entity_poly.pdbx_seq_one_letter_code
_entity_poly.pdbx_strand_id
1 'polypeptide(L)'
;MGLEIFTLRERPDLRPLIFASDLQSVWPEFMTHSAAAELYFSPSMFDRYLDYAFAGVADGKVVARAFSVPFAFDTDGRAELPDGGWDQVIRWAHHDRMIGRAPNALSALEISMLPEARGSGNSLALLGAMKACAKVKGFGEVFAPVRPNQKHLQPRTSMRDYVNIVRSDGFPIDGWLRTHLRAGGRFVKIAPYSMTIVGRLADWSLWTGMPFDRSGELLVAGALSPVMVSLEQDYAVYVEPNVWVQHPV
;
A
#
# COMPACT_ATOMS: atom_id res chain seq x y z
N MET A 1 8.37 14.88 20.42
CA MET A 1 8.50 13.49 20.92
C MET A 1 8.83 12.57 19.76
N GLY A 2 9.79 11.67 19.95
CA GLY A 2 10.22 10.75 18.90
C GLY A 2 9.23 9.57 18.78
N LEU A 3 9.03 9.09 17.56
CA LEU A 3 8.30 7.85 17.30
C LEU A 3 9.24 6.68 17.62
N GLU A 4 8.85 5.81 18.54
CA GLU A 4 9.51 4.53 18.75
C GLU A 4 8.91 3.51 17.78
N ILE A 5 9.74 2.74 17.07
CA ILE A 5 9.30 1.80 16.05
C ILE A 5 9.77 0.40 16.43
N PHE A 6 8.82 -0.53 16.46
CA PHE A 6 9.06 -1.93 16.79
C PHE A 6 8.50 -2.83 15.71
N THR A 7 9.17 -3.94 15.42
CA THR A 7 8.54 -5.02 14.67
C THR A 7 7.54 -5.76 15.55
N LEU A 8 6.55 -6.39 14.95
CA LEU A 8 5.63 -7.25 15.71
C LEU A 8 6.30 -8.54 16.20
N ARG A 9 7.48 -8.86 15.70
CA ARG A 9 8.33 -9.94 16.24
C ARG A 9 8.90 -9.57 17.60
N GLU A 10 9.36 -8.31 17.74
CA GLU A 10 9.90 -7.78 18.99
C GLU A 10 8.80 -7.48 20.01
N ARG A 11 7.66 -6.99 19.56
CA ARG A 11 6.53 -6.56 20.40
C ARG A 11 5.21 -7.17 19.91
N PRO A 12 5.00 -8.49 20.10
CA PRO A 12 3.77 -9.16 19.68
C PRO A 12 2.51 -8.68 20.41
N ASP A 13 2.67 -8.08 21.58
CA ASP A 13 1.60 -7.42 22.35
C ASP A 13 0.97 -6.23 21.64
N LEU A 14 1.69 -5.59 20.70
CA LEU A 14 1.18 -4.47 19.89
C LEU A 14 0.28 -4.92 18.74
N ARG A 15 0.24 -6.22 18.41
CA ARG A 15 -0.56 -6.75 17.30
C ARG A 15 -2.03 -6.32 17.34
N PRO A 16 -2.79 -6.50 18.43
CA PRO A 16 -4.19 -6.05 18.45
C PRO A 16 -4.32 -4.52 18.28
N LEU A 17 -3.33 -3.77 18.74
CA LEU A 17 -3.38 -2.30 18.69
C LEU A 17 -3.16 -1.73 17.28
N ILE A 18 -2.34 -2.36 16.42
CA ILE A 18 -2.17 -1.93 15.04
C ILE A 18 -3.38 -2.24 14.16
N PHE A 19 -4.27 -3.12 14.59
CA PHE A 19 -5.55 -3.43 13.95
C PHE A 19 -6.74 -2.77 14.64
N ALA A 20 -6.50 -1.85 15.58
CA ALA A 20 -7.56 -1.10 16.23
C ALA A 20 -8.32 -0.21 15.22
N SER A 21 -9.59 0.07 15.52
CA SER A 21 -10.52 0.80 14.67
C SER A 21 -9.96 2.12 14.16
N ASP A 22 -9.24 2.86 14.99
CA ASP A 22 -8.70 4.19 14.66
C ASP A 22 -7.69 4.14 13.51
N LEU A 23 -6.79 3.14 13.50
CA LEU A 23 -5.86 2.92 12.40
C LEU A 23 -6.51 2.29 11.17
N GLN A 24 -7.58 1.51 11.36
CA GLN A 24 -8.36 0.96 10.23
C GLN A 24 -9.14 2.05 9.49
N SER A 25 -9.74 2.99 10.22
CA SER A 25 -10.54 4.08 9.65
C SER A 25 -9.75 5.09 8.79
N VAL A 26 -8.42 4.95 8.73
CA VAL A 26 -7.56 5.74 7.82
C VAL A 26 -7.86 5.42 6.35
N TRP A 27 -8.34 4.20 6.06
CA TRP A 27 -8.66 3.72 4.72
C TRP A 27 -10.16 3.80 4.43
N PRO A 28 -10.56 4.15 3.19
CA PRO A 28 -11.94 3.95 2.75
C PRO A 28 -12.33 2.47 2.90
N GLU A 29 -13.55 2.20 3.38
CA GLU A 29 -14.01 0.84 3.66
C GLU A 29 -13.82 -0.10 2.47
N PHE A 30 -14.18 0.34 1.25
CA PHE A 30 -14.05 -0.50 0.06
C PHE A 30 -12.61 -0.98 -0.20
N MET A 31 -11.59 -0.24 0.24
CA MET A 31 -10.18 -0.63 0.07
C MET A 31 -9.78 -1.85 0.91
N THR A 32 -10.55 -2.18 1.93
CA THR A 32 -10.26 -3.32 2.82
C THR A 32 -10.70 -4.67 2.22
N HIS A 33 -11.43 -4.64 1.09
CA HIS A 33 -12.02 -5.83 0.44
C HIS A 33 -11.22 -6.34 -0.77
N SER A 34 -9.90 -6.13 -0.78
CA SER A 34 -9.02 -6.73 -1.78
C SER A 34 -8.71 -8.19 -1.42
N ALA A 35 -8.85 -9.10 -2.39
CA ALA A 35 -8.49 -10.52 -2.21
C ALA A 35 -7.01 -10.72 -1.84
N ALA A 36 -6.12 -9.85 -2.31
CA ALA A 36 -4.71 -9.90 -1.91
C ALA A 36 -4.51 -9.40 -0.47
N ALA A 37 -5.32 -8.43 0.00
CA ALA A 37 -5.33 -8.02 1.40
C ALA A 37 -5.81 -9.17 2.31
N GLU A 38 -6.90 -9.84 1.94
CA GLU A 38 -7.39 -11.03 2.67
C GLU A 38 -6.31 -12.12 2.76
N LEU A 39 -5.58 -12.37 1.67
CA LEU A 39 -4.47 -13.32 1.67
C LEU A 39 -3.37 -12.87 2.65
N TYR A 40 -2.91 -11.63 2.57
CA TYR A 40 -1.82 -11.11 3.39
C TYR A 40 -2.18 -11.09 4.87
N PHE A 41 -3.39 -10.63 5.21
CA PHE A 41 -3.85 -10.49 6.60
C PHE A 41 -4.47 -11.77 7.17
N SER A 42 -4.56 -12.86 6.39
CA SER A 42 -4.98 -14.14 6.95
C SER A 42 -4.01 -14.56 8.07
N PRO A 43 -4.51 -15.12 9.19
CA PRO A 43 -3.66 -15.42 10.34
C PRO A 43 -2.45 -16.29 10.01
N SER A 44 -2.63 -17.30 9.17
CA SER A 44 -1.56 -18.21 8.75
C SER A 44 -0.47 -17.56 7.91
N MET A 45 -0.81 -16.49 7.16
CA MET A 45 0.14 -15.74 6.35
C MET A 45 0.77 -14.61 7.15
N PHE A 46 -0.02 -13.80 7.84
CA PHE A 46 0.46 -12.65 8.58
C PHE A 46 1.50 -13.02 9.65
N ASP A 47 1.31 -14.15 10.34
CA ASP A 47 2.26 -14.66 11.33
C ASP A 47 3.67 -14.92 10.77
N ARG A 48 3.79 -15.04 9.46
CA ARG A 48 5.05 -15.26 8.77
C ARG A 48 5.80 -13.97 8.44
N TYR A 49 5.10 -12.82 8.55
CA TYR A 49 5.61 -11.50 8.21
C TYR A 49 5.79 -10.57 9.41
N LEU A 50 5.81 -11.10 10.65
CA LEU A 50 5.95 -10.31 11.86
C LEU A 50 7.26 -9.50 11.94
N ASP A 51 8.33 -9.97 11.30
CA ASP A 51 9.58 -9.21 11.14
C ASP A 51 9.44 -8.01 10.18
N TYR A 52 8.41 -8.02 9.33
CA TYR A 52 8.15 -7.04 8.26
C TYR A 52 6.91 -6.20 8.53
N ALA A 53 6.31 -6.35 9.70
CA ALA A 53 5.18 -5.57 10.20
C ALA A 53 5.63 -4.72 11.37
N PHE A 54 5.35 -3.41 11.33
CA PHE A 54 5.87 -2.44 12.27
C PHE A 54 4.74 -1.70 12.99
N ALA A 55 4.94 -1.44 14.27
CA ALA A 55 4.13 -0.54 15.08
C ALA A 55 4.95 0.71 15.42
N GLY A 56 4.37 1.88 15.22
CA GLY A 56 4.91 3.15 15.67
C GLY A 56 4.22 3.60 16.95
N VAL A 57 4.99 3.78 18.00
CA VAL A 57 4.52 4.16 19.35
C VAL A 57 4.99 5.57 19.69
N ALA A 58 4.07 6.41 20.13
CA ALA A 58 4.37 7.73 20.68
C ALA A 58 3.60 7.89 21.99
N ASP A 59 4.29 8.34 23.05
CA ASP A 59 3.72 8.54 24.39
C ASP A 59 2.96 7.31 24.92
N GLY A 60 3.50 6.11 24.64
CA GLY A 60 2.91 4.84 25.07
C GLY A 60 1.68 4.38 24.26
N LYS A 61 1.30 5.10 23.19
CA LYS A 61 0.17 4.75 22.30
C LYS A 61 0.68 4.33 20.93
N VAL A 62 0.04 3.34 20.34
CA VAL A 62 0.26 3.00 18.94
C VAL A 62 -0.45 4.05 18.07
N VAL A 63 0.33 4.82 17.33
CA VAL A 63 -0.15 5.92 16.50
C VAL A 63 0.11 5.69 15.00
N ALA A 64 0.87 4.65 14.68
CA ALA A 64 1.20 4.32 13.30
C ALA A 64 1.43 2.81 13.13
N ARG A 65 1.24 2.33 11.91
CA ARG A 65 1.60 0.97 11.48
C ARG A 65 2.25 1.00 10.11
N ALA A 66 3.06 -0.01 9.83
CA ALA A 66 3.59 -0.20 8.50
C ALA A 66 3.75 -1.69 8.18
N PHE A 67 3.50 -2.05 6.93
CA PHE A 67 3.56 -3.43 6.45
C PHE A 67 4.44 -3.54 5.23
N SER A 68 5.14 -4.66 5.13
CA SER A 68 5.96 -4.99 3.98
C SER A 68 6.03 -6.51 3.77
N VAL A 69 6.45 -6.94 2.58
CA VAL A 69 6.68 -8.34 2.27
C VAL A 69 8.02 -8.54 1.57
N PRO A 70 8.78 -9.58 1.94
CA PRO A 70 9.96 -10.00 1.19
C PRO A 70 9.52 -10.78 -0.05
N PHE A 71 10.18 -10.56 -1.18
CA PHE A 71 9.92 -11.26 -2.43
C PHE A 71 11.20 -11.43 -3.26
N ALA A 72 11.19 -12.38 -4.20
CA ALA A 72 12.27 -12.53 -5.14
C ALA A 72 12.03 -11.63 -6.36
N PHE A 73 13.00 -10.76 -6.64
CA PHE A 73 13.06 -9.85 -7.78
C PHE A 73 14.27 -10.16 -8.64
N ASP A 74 14.23 -9.79 -9.92
CA ASP A 74 15.29 -10.09 -10.92
C ASP A 74 15.63 -11.58 -10.99
N THR A 75 14.58 -12.37 -11.12
CA THR A 75 14.62 -13.83 -11.29
C THR A 75 13.78 -14.24 -12.49
N ASP A 76 13.84 -15.51 -12.89
CA ASP A 76 13.08 -16.04 -14.02
C ASP A 76 11.59 -15.61 -13.97
N GLY A 77 11.15 -14.92 -15.01
CA GLY A 77 9.81 -14.38 -15.15
C GLY A 77 9.53 -13.11 -14.34
N ARG A 78 10.53 -12.48 -13.70
CA ARG A 78 10.40 -11.29 -12.86
C ARG A 78 11.52 -10.27 -13.06
N ALA A 79 11.93 -10.04 -14.30
CA ALA A 79 12.96 -9.06 -14.63
C ALA A 79 12.49 -7.60 -14.40
N GLU A 80 11.17 -7.39 -14.29
CA GLU A 80 10.58 -6.09 -14.03
C GLU A 80 9.59 -6.13 -12.87
N LEU A 81 9.37 -4.97 -12.23
CA LEU A 81 8.29 -4.80 -11.26
C LEU A 81 6.93 -5.01 -11.95
N PRO A 82 5.99 -5.72 -11.29
CA PRO A 82 4.76 -6.11 -11.94
C PRO A 82 3.79 -4.94 -12.14
N ASP A 83 3.07 -4.95 -13.25
CA ASP A 83 1.97 -4.01 -13.50
C ASP A 83 0.80 -4.18 -12.51
N GLY A 84 0.66 -5.38 -11.94
CA GLY A 84 -0.27 -5.70 -10.86
C GLY A 84 0.17 -5.22 -9.47
N GLY A 85 1.21 -4.42 -9.37
CA GLY A 85 1.63 -3.64 -8.21
C GLY A 85 1.51 -4.36 -6.86
N TRP A 86 0.71 -3.77 -5.99
CA TRP A 86 0.47 -4.21 -4.62
C TRP A 86 -0.10 -5.63 -4.53
N ASP A 87 -1.14 -5.93 -5.29
CA ASP A 87 -1.76 -7.25 -5.33
C ASP A 87 -0.77 -8.32 -5.80
N GLN A 88 -0.01 -8.00 -6.85
CA GLN A 88 0.87 -8.98 -7.47
C GLN A 88 2.12 -9.27 -6.62
N VAL A 89 2.68 -8.27 -5.94
CA VAL A 89 3.85 -8.50 -5.09
C VAL A 89 3.50 -9.37 -3.87
N ILE A 90 2.30 -9.24 -3.32
CA ILE A 90 1.80 -10.13 -2.26
C ILE A 90 1.70 -11.58 -2.77
N ARG A 91 1.12 -11.76 -3.97
CA ARG A 91 1.04 -13.09 -4.60
C ARG A 91 2.42 -13.67 -4.87
N TRP A 92 3.37 -12.84 -5.32
CA TRP A 92 4.77 -13.27 -5.51
C TRP A 92 5.41 -13.71 -4.20
N ALA A 93 5.29 -12.91 -3.15
CA ALA A 93 5.82 -13.24 -1.82
C ALA A 93 5.23 -14.55 -1.27
N HIS A 94 3.91 -14.74 -1.45
CA HIS A 94 3.25 -15.98 -1.07
C HIS A 94 3.76 -17.18 -1.88
N HIS A 95 3.80 -17.05 -3.20
CA HIS A 95 4.27 -18.11 -4.10
C HIS A 95 5.73 -18.46 -3.83
N ASP A 96 6.63 -17.47 -3.68
CA ASP A 96 8.04 -17.70 -3.38
C ASP A 96 8.22 -18.55 -2.13
N ARG A 97 7.44 -18.22 -1.10
CA ARG A 97 7.46 -18.98 0.14
C ARG A 97 6.99 -20.43 -0.05
N MET A 98 5.92 -20.65 -0.84
CA MET A 98 5.38 -21.98 -1.10
C MET A 98 6.39 -22.89 -1.80
N ILE A 99 7.18 -22.33 -2.72
CA ILE A 99 8.18 -23.09 -3.50
C ILE A 99 9.60 -23.02 -2.91
N GLY A 100 9.75 -22.36 -1.74
CA GLY A 100 11.07 -22.21 -1.09
C GLY A 100 12.04 -21.29 -1.82
N ARG A 101 11.55 -20.33 -2.64
CA ARG A 101 12.39 -19.35 -3.32
C ARG A 101 12.86 -18.30 -2.32
N ALA A 102 14.17 -18.09 -2.22
CA ALA A 102 14.74 -17.09 -1.32
C ALA A 102 14.42 -15.67 -1.81
N PRO A 103 13.90 -14.78 -0.94
CA PRO A 103 13.69 -13.37 -1.27
C PRO A 103 15.02 -12.62 -1.31
N ASN A 104 15.10 -11.58 -2.14
CA ASN A 104 16.25 -10.69 -2.25
C ASN A 104 15.86 -9.20 -2.24
N ALA A 105 14.57 -8.90 -2.14
CA ALA A 105 14.03 -7.55 -2.09
C ALA A 105 12.86 -7.48 -1.10
N LEU A 106 12.54 -6.26 -0.67
CA LEU A 106 11.39 -5.95 0.18
C LEU A 106 10.41 -5.05 -0.59
N SER A 107 9.12 -5.33 -0.51
CA SER A 107 8.08 -4.39 -0.93
C SER A 107 7.39 -3.78 0.27
N ALA A 108 7.45 -2.44 0.40
CA ALA A 108 6.56 -1.71 1.31
C ALA A 108 5.12 -1.83 0.79
N LEU A 109 4.18 -2.15 1.66
CA LEU A 109 2.77 -2.30 1.32
C LEU A 109 1.91 -1.17 1.88
N GLU A 110 2.21 -0.73 3.09
CA GLU A 110 1.43 0.27 3.79
C GLU A 110 2.31 1.05 4.78
N ILE A 111 2.07 2.35 4.89
CA ILE A 111 2.43 3.19 6.02
C ILE A 111 1.19 4.01 6.36
N SER A 112 0.56 3.70 7.47
CA SER A 112 -0.62 4.41 7.98
C SER A 112 -0.34 4.99 9.35
N MET A 113 -0.92 6.16 9.61
CA MET A 113 -0.78 6.83 10.89
C MET A 113 -2.01 7.67 11.23
N LEU A 114 -2.26 7.81 12.50
CA LEU A 114 -3.30 8.68 13.02
C LEU A 114 -3.02 10.15 12.65
N PRO A 115 -4.05 10.97 12.51
CA PRO A 115 -3.90 12.38 12.11
C PRO A 115 -2.87 13.15 12.94
N GLU A 116 -2.86 12.96 14.26
CA GLU A 116 -1.95 13.62 15.21
C GLU A 116 -0.48 13.23 15.03
N ALA A 117 -0.20 12.09 14.43
CA ALA A 117 1.15 11.61 14.15
C ALA A 117 1.69 12.07 12.78
N ARG A 118 0.87 12.76 11.98
CA ARG A 118 1.27 13.23 10.65
C ARG A 118 2.12 14.50 10.73
N GLY A 119 2.88 14.77 9.66
CA GLY A 119 3.63 16.03 9.51
C GLY A 119 4.96 16.13 10.27
N SER A 120 5.30 15.20 11.16
CA SER A 120 6.52 15.21 12.00
C SER A 120 7.66 14.34 11.46
N GLY A 121 7.61 13.90 10.20
CA GLY A 121 8.63 13.01 9.63
C GLY A 121 8.45 11.52 9.99
N ASN A 122 7.40 11.17 10.71
CA ASN A 122 7.15 9.80 11.19
C ASN A 122 7.00 8.78 10.06
N SER A 123 6.45 9.18 8.91
CA SER A 123 6.37 8.30 7.72
C SER A 123 7.75 7.97 7.16
N LEU A 124 8.69 8.93 7.19
CA LEU A 124 10.08 8.70 6.79
C LEU A 124 10.80 7.80 7.79
N ALA A 125 10.52 7.93 9.09
CA ALA A 125 11.06 7.04 10.11
C ALA A 125 10.60 5.59 9.90
N LEU A 126 9.31 5.35 9.59
CA LEU A 126 8.78 4.03 9.27
C LEU A 126 9.39 3.45 7.98
N LEU A 127 9.53 4.27 6.93
CA LEU A 127 10.24 3.85 5.71
C LEU A 127 11.71 3.52 6.01
N GLY A 128 12.35 4.31 6.87
CA GLY A 128 13.70 4.05 7.37
C GLY A 128 13.80 2.70 8.11
N ALA A 129 12.81 2.37 8.94
CA ALA A 129 12.76 1.08 9.63
C ALA A 129 12.62 -0.10 8.65
N MET A 130 11.79 0.04 7.60
CA MET A 130 11.69 -0.97 6.53
C MET A 130 13.04 -1.14 5.80
N LYS A 131 13.74 -0.04 5.48
CA LYS A 131 15.06 -0.10 4.86
C LYS A 131 16.09 -0.76 5.78
N ALA A 132 16.09 -0.43 7.07
CA ALA A 132 16.96 -1.06 8.05
C ALA A 132 16.68 -2.58 8.16
N CYS A 133 15.41 -2.97 8.17
CA CYS A 133 15.02 -4.38 8.14
C CYS A 133 15.52 -5.07 6.87
N ALA A 134 15.33 -4.47 5.69
CA ALA A 134 15.83 -5.00 4.43
C ALA A 134 17.35 -5.21 4.46
N LYS A 135 18.10 -4.24 4.97
CA LYS A 135 19.55 -4.30 5.14
C LYS A 135 19.98 -5.46 6.03
N VAL A 136 19.35 -5.61 7.19
CA VAL A 136 19.64 -6.72 8.13
C VAL A 136 19.36 -8.08 7.51
N LYS A 137 18.34 -8.17 6.64
CA LYS A 137 17.99 -9.40 5.90
C LYS A 137 18.85 -9.62 4.65
N GLY A 138 19.78 -8.72 4.32
CA GLY A 138 20.65 -8.81 3.14
C GLY A 138 19.98 -8.43 1.83
N PHE A 139 18.86 -7.70 1.86
CA PHE A 139 18.18 -7.22 0.65
C PHE A 139 18.81 -5.90 0.18
N GLY A 140 19.00 -5.76 -1.13
CA GLY A 140 19.58 -4.54 -1.72
C GLY A 140 18.60 -3.41 -1.94
N GLU A 141 17.30 -3.71 -1.99
CA GLU A 141 16.28 -2.77 -2.43
C GLU A 141 15.00 -2.86 -1.60
N VAL A 142 14.38 -1.70 -1.38
CA VAL A 142 12.99 -1.59 -0.95
C VAL A 142 12.19 -0.97 -2.09
N PHE A 143 11.21 -1.68 -2.60
CA PHE A 143 10.24 -1.18 -3.56
C PHE A 143 8.96 -0.77 -2.86
N ALA A 144 8.24 0.21 -3.41
CA ALA A 144 6.94 0.62 -2.90
C ALA A 144 5.98 0.87 -4.08
N PRO A 145 4.85 0.16 -4.17
CA PRO A 145 3.75 0.54 -5.06
C PRO A 145 2.96 1.67 -4.40
N VAL A 146 3.50 2.89 -4.55
CA VAL A 146 3.00 4.07 -3.84
C VAL A 146 1.63 4.47 -4.36
N ARG A 147 0.67 4.57 -3.45
CA ARG A 147 -0.64 5.16 -3.68
C ARG A 147 -0.54 6.67 -3.48
N PRO A 148 -0.66 7.50 -4.53
CA PRO A 148 -0.61 8.95 -4.37
C PRO A 148 -1.77 9.45 -3.50
N ASN A 149 -1.46 10.28 -2.50
CA ASN A 149 -2.43 10.63 -1.46
C ASN A 149 -3.43 11.73 -1.87
N GLN A 150 -3.18 12.44 -2.97
CA GLN A 150 -4.07 13.50 -3.49
C GLN A 150 -4.69 13.15 -4.85
N LYS A 151 -4.36 11.99 -5.43
CA LYS A 151 -4.87 11.57 -6.76
C LYS A 151 -6.39 11.42 -6.79
N HIS A 152 -7.00 11.04 -5.67
CA HIS A 152 -8.46 10.93 -5.52
C HIS A 152 -9.20 12.26 -5.77
N LEU A 153 -8.51 13.41 -5.71
CA LEU A 153 -9.08 14.72 -6.07
C LEU A 153 -9.21 14.91 -7.58
N GLN A 154 -8.54 14.06 -8.37
CA GLN A 154 -8.52 14.07 -9.83
C GLN A 154 -8.74 12.65 -10.39
N PRO A 155 -9.84 11.95 -10.06
CA PRO A 155 -10.00 10.54 -10.38
C PRO A 155 -10.04 10.24 -11.88
N ARG A 156 -10.43 11.21 -12.73
CA ARG A 156 -10.48 11.06 -14.19
C ARG A 156 -9.14 11.35 -14.90
N THR A 157 -8.19 12.00 -14.21
CA THR A 157 -6.85 12.19 -14.75
C THR A 157 -6.12 10.86 -14.76
N SER A 158 -5.51 10.46 -15.87
CA SER A 158 -4.72 9.23 -15.90
C SER A 158 -3.56 9.30 -14.89
N MET A 159 -3.11 8.14 -14.38
CA MET A 159 -1.94 8.13 -13.50
C MET A 159 -0.70 8.65 -14.23
N ARG A 160 -0.58 8.38 -15.54
CA ARG A 160 0.52 8.88 -16.37
C ARG A 160 0.57 10.42 -16.41
N ASP A 161 -0.58 11.06 -16.58
CA ASP A 161 -0.64 12.53 -16.61
C ASP A 161 -0.45 13.09 -15.19
N TYR A 162 -1.05 12.44 -14.18
CA TYR A 162 -0.98 12.90 -12.79
C TYR A 162 0.46 12.94 -12.24
N VAL A 163 1.27 11.91 -12.49
CA VAL A 163 2.66 11.88 -11.99
C VAL A 163 3.55 12.93 -12.64
N ASN A 164 3.16 13.46 -13.81
CA ASN A 164 3.85 14.52 -14.51
C ASN A 164 3.45 15.93 -14.06
N ILE A 165 2.45 16.06 -13.19
CA ILE A 165 2.10 17.35 -12.57
C ILE A 165 3.15 17.65 -11.51
N VAL A 166 4.03 18.61 -11.81
CA VAL A 166 5.12 19.02 -10.94
C VAL A 166 4.93 20.44 -10.42
N ARG A 167 5.53 20.73 -9.30
CA ARG A 167 5.62 22.05 -8.69
C ARG A 167 6.77 22.85 -9.35
N SER A 168 6.86 24.13 -8.99
CA SER A 168 7.97 25.00 -9.43
C SER A 168 9.36 24.53 -8.98
N ASP A 169 9.43 23.71 -7.90
CA ASP A 169 10.66 23.09 -7.42
C ASP A 169 11.02 21.77 -8.14
N GLY A 170 10.26 21.39 -9.17
CA GLY A 170 10.46 20.18 -9.97
C GLY A 170 9.97 18.88 -9.34
N PHE A 171 9.48 18.91 -8.07
CA PHE A 171 8.93 17.74 -7.41
C PHE A 171 7.44 17.52 -7.75
N PRO A 172 6.92 16.27 -7.63
CA PRO A 172 5.51 15.98 -7.85
C PRO A 172 4.58 16.87 -7.03
N ILE A 173 3.43 17.21 -7.62
CA ILE A 173 2.35 17.90 -6.89
C ILE A 173 1.85 17.05 -5.72
N ASP A 174 1.81 15.74 -5.88
CA ASP A 174 1.40 14.80 -4.83
C ASP A 174 2.37 14.79 -3.65
N GLY A 175 1.83 15.00 -2.45
CA GLY A 175 2.63 15.09 -1.21
C GLY A 175 3.35 13.80 -0.88
N TRP A 176 2.71 12.63 -1.12
CA TRP A 176 3.29 11.36 -0.77
C TRP A 176 4.37 10.91 -1.76
N LEU A 177 4.15 11.07 -3.06
CA LEU A 177 5.19 10.86 -4.08
C LEU A 177 6.41 11.74 -3.81
N ARG A 178 6.17 13.02 -3.49
CA ARG A 178 7.24 13.97 -3.15
C ARG A 178 8.04 13.50 -1.92
N THR A 179 7.38 12.97 -0.89
CA THR A 179 8.03 12.42 0.29
C THR A 179 8.96 11.27 -0.06
N HIS A 180 8.49 10.32 -0.89
CA HIS A 180 9.32 9.21 -1.36
C HIS A 180 10.55 9.68 -2.15
N LEU A 181 10.39 10.63 -3.08
CA LEU A 181 11.51 11.13 -3.89
C LEU A 181 12.52 11.91 -3.03
N ARG A 182 12.05 12.72 -2.07
CA ARG A 182 12.94 13.42 -1.12
C ARG A 182 13.68 12.48 -0.17
N ALA A 183 13.12 11.30 0.07
CA ALA A 183 13.79 10.23 0.83
C ALA A 183 14.83 9.43 -0.01
N GLY A 184 15.19 9.92 -1.20
CA GLY A 184 16.13 9.26 -2.11
C GLY A 184 15.50 8.16 -2.96
N GLY A 185 14.15 8.05 -2.95
CA GLY A 185 13.43 7.14 -3.84
C GLY A 185 13.52 7.57 -5.30
N ARG A 186 13.46 6.61 -6.20
CA ARG A 186 13.43 6.83 -7.65
C ARG A 186 12.14 6.29 -8.23
N PHE A 187 11.49 7.08 -9.07
CA PHE A 187 10.36 6.61 -9.88
C PHE A 187 10.84 5.50 -10.83
N VAL A 188 10.11 4.41 -10.89
CA VAL A 188 10.42 3.28 -11.78
C VAL A 188 9.41 3.20 -12.91
N LYS A 189 8.16 2.94 -12.60
CA LYS A 189 7.06 2.82 -13.57
C LYS A 189 5.71 2.97 -12.87
N ILE A 190 4.66 3.10 -13.67
CA ILE A 190 3.29 2.99 -13.19
C ILE A 190 2.92 1.51 -13.09
N ALA A 191 2.23 1.12 -12.02
CA ALA A 191 1.50 -0.13 -11.88
C ALA A 191 0.03 0.13 -12.20
N PRO A 192 -0.44 -0.10 -13.43
CA PRO A 192 -1.74 0.39 -13.90
C PRO A 192 -2.95 -0.29 -13.24
N TYR A 193 -2.77 -1.50 -12.70
CA TYR A 193 -3.79 -2.27 -11.99
C TYR A 193 -3.23 -2.87 -10.70
N SER A 194 -2.65 -1.98 -9.89
CA SER A 194 -1.94 -2.33 -8.66
C SER A 194 -2.83 -3.03 -7.63
N MET A 195 -4.07 -2.58 -7.49
CA MET A 195 -5.10 -3.24 -6.68
C MET A 195 -6.37 -3.38 -7.50
N THR A 196 -7.05 -4.52 -7.33
CA THR A 196 -8.34 -4.76 -7.97
C THR A 196 -9.34 -5.22 -6.92
N ILE A 197 -10.44 -4.45 -6.80
CA ILE A 197 -11.51 -4.73 -5.85
C ILE A 197 -12.79 -4.98 -6.64
N VAL A 198 -13.34 -6.16 -6.48
CA VAL A 198 -14.57 -6.60 -7.16
C VAL A 198 -15.59 -6.98 -6.09
N GLY A 199 -16.83 -6.57 -6.27
CA GLY A 199 -17.93 -6.95 -5.38
C GLY A 199 -19.27 -6.82 -6.10
N ARG A 200 -20.31 -7.36 -5.48
CA ARG A 200 -21.69 -7.17 -5.94
C ARG A 200 -22.12 -5.72 -5.70
N LEU A 201 -23.11 -5.26 -6.43
CA LEU A 201 -23.61 -3.88 -6.28
C LEU A 201 -24.10 -3.59 -4.85
N ALA A 202 -24.71 -4.60 -4.21
CA ALA A 202 -25.13 -4.49 -2.81
C ALA A 202 -23.94 -4.31 -1.85
N ASP A 203 -22.82 -5.02 -2.08
CA ASP A 203 -21.61 -4.91 -1.28
C ASP A 203 -21.00 -3.51 -1.44
N TRP A 204 -20.88 -3.04 -2.69
CA TRP A 204 -20.39 -1.69 -2.98
C TRP A 204 -21.26 -0.60 -2.35
N SER A 205 -22.59 -0.77 -2.37
CA SER A 205 -23.50 0.18 -1.69
C SER A 205 -23.27 0.19 -0.18
N LEU A 206 -23.01 -0.98 0.43
CA LEU A 206 -22.68 -1.09 1.86
C LEU A 206 -21.35 -0.41 2.18
N TRP A 207 -20.30 -0.69 1.41
CA TRP A 207 -18.94 -0.18 1.65
C TRP A 207 -18.81 1.33 1.45
N THR A 208 -19.65 1.91 0.59
CA THR A 208 -19.52 3.32 0.19
C THR A 208 -20.65 4.23 0.69
N GLY A 209 -21.78 3.65 1.11
CA GLY A 209 -23.00 4.38 1.42
C GLY A 209 -23.66 5.03 0.20
N MET A 210 -23.25 4.64 -1.03
CA MET A 210 -23.73 5.22 -2.29
C MET A 210 -24.66 4.26 -3.03
N PRO A 211 -25.62 4.74 -3.84
CA PRO A 211 -26.38 3.88 -4.74
C PRO A 211 -25.51 3.45 -5.92
N PHE A 212 -25.60 2.15 -6.27
CA PHE A 212 -24.98 1.56 -7.47
C PHE A 212 -26.11 1.13 -8.41
N ASP A 213 -26.88 2.12 -8.90
CA ASP A 213 -28.15 1.98 -9.61
C ASP A 213 -28.06 2.25 -11.12
N ARG A 214 -26.88 2.47 -11.66
CA ARG A 214 -26.63 2.70 -13.10
C ARG A 214 -25.31 2.06 -13.54
N SER A 215 -25.29 1.50 -14.76
CA SER A 215 -24.06 1.01 -15.38
C SER A 215 -23.15 2.15 -15.85
N GLY A 216 -21.85 1.86 -15.93
CA GLY A 216 -20.80 2.79 -16.37
C GLY A 216 -19.91 3.27 -15.23
N GLU A 217 -19.24 4.40 -15.43
CA GLU A 217 -18.34 4.99 -14.45
C GLU A 217 -19.07 5.64 -13.28
N LEU A 218 -18.65 5.27 -12.07
CA LEU A 218 -19.09 5.92 -10.83
C LEU A 218 -17.88 6.46 -10.06
N LEU A 219 -17.96 7.75 -9.67
CA LEU A 219 -16.92 8.34 -8.82
C LEU A 219 -17.23 8.02 -7.35
N VAL A 220 -16.30 7.32 -6.71
CA VAL A 220 -16.39 6.95 -5.30
C VAL A 220 -15.37 7.77 -4.51
N ALA A 221 -15.79 8.28 -3.35
CA ALA A 221 -14.92 9.08 -2.50
C ALA A 221 -13.67 8.29 -2.07
N GLY A 222 -12.50 8.89 -2.24
CA GLY A 222 -11.21 8.25 -1.92
C GLY A 222 -10.65 7.35 -3.02
N ALA A 223 -11.42 6.98 -4.06
CA ALA A 223 -10.92 6.20 -5.19
C ALA A 223 -10.01 7.05 -6.10
N LEU A 224 -8.92 6.47 -6.59
CA LEU A 224 -7.97 7.15 -7.49
C LEU A 224 -8.43 7.15 -8.95
N SER A 225 -9.35 6.27 -9.30
CA SER A 225 -9.97 6.13 -10.63
C SER A 225 -11.46 5.86 -10.47
N PRO A 226 -12.30 6.06 -11.50
CA PRO A 226 -13.69 5.68 -11.46
C PRO A 226 -13.87 4.17 -11.20
N VAL A 227 -14.94 3.82 -10.47
CA VAL A 227 -15.42 2.44 -10.34
C VAL A 227 -16.31 2.12 -11.54
N MET A 228 -16.11 0.96 -12.17
CA MET A 228 -16.92 0.50 -13.29
C MET A 228 -18.06 -0.38 -12.78
N VAL A 229 -19.28 -0.01 -13.11
CA VAL A 229 -20.51 -0.65 -12.64
C VAL A 229 -21.19 -1.38 -13.80
N SER A 230 -21.63 -2.61 -13.58
CA SER A 230 -22.47 -3.40 -14.49
C SER A 230 -23.74 -3.84 -13.75
N LEU A 231 -24.89 -3.20 -14.06
CA LEU A 231 -26.18 -3.61 -13.50
C LEU A 231 -26.61 -4.99 -14.04
N GLU A 232 -26.35 -5.25 -15.31
CA GLU A 232 -26.75 -6.50 -15.97
C GLU A 232 -26.10 -7.72 -15.30
N GLN A 233 -24.85 -7.57 -14.85
CA GLN A 233 -24.05 -8.67 -14.28
C GLN A 233 -23.95 -8.60 -12.76
N ASP A 234 -24.64 -7.66 -12.10
CA ASP A 234 -24.64 -7.45 -10.65
C ASP A 234 -23.23 -7.37 -10.04
N TYR A 235 -22.32 -6.58 -10.65
CA TYR A 235 -21.02 -6.30 -10.04
C TYR A 235 -20.54 -4.88 -10.31
N ALA A 236 -19.63 -4.43 -9.46
CA ALA A 236 -18.77 -3.30 -9.76
C ALA A 236 -17.29 -3.66 -9.51
N VAL A 237 -16.40 -3.02 -10.27
CA VAL A 237 -14.96 -3.22 -10.18
C VAL A 237 -14.23 -1.90 -10.08
N TYR A 238 -13.35 -1.83 -9.11
CA TYR A 238 -12.36 -0.77 -8.95
C TYR A 238 -10.98 -1.29 -9.34
N VAL A 239 -10.32 -0.58 -10.23
CA VAL A 239 -8.93 -0.84 -10.59
C VAL A 239 -8.09 0.35 -10.19
N GLU A 240 -7.25 0.17 -9.17
CA GLU A 240 -6.38 1.23 -8.65
C GLU A 240 -5.00 1.20 -9.30
N PRO A 241 -4.57 2.29 -9.95
CA PRO A 241 -3.20 2.45 -10.36
C PRO A 241 -2.33 2.97 -9.21
N ASN A 242 -1.10 2.45 -9.09
CA ASN A 242 -0.08 2.98 -8.19
C ASN A 242 1.21 3.33 -8.94
N VAL A 243 2.20 3.83 -8.21
CA VAL A 243 3.49 4.26 -8.75
C VAL A 243 4.60 3.47 -8.08
N TRP A 244 5.33 2.67 -8.84
CA TRP A 244 6.50 2.00 -8.33
C TRP A 244 7.64 2.99 -8.04
N VAL A 245 8.06 3.02 -6.80
CA VAL A 245 9.23 3.77 -6.33
C VAL A 245 10.25 2.78 -5.74
N GLN A 246 11.50 2.92 -6.14
CA GLN A 246 12.63 2.14 -5.67
C GLN A 246 13.44 2.96 -4.66
N HIS A 247 13.78 2.35 -3.53
CA HIS A 247 14.67 2.90 -2.51
C HIS A 247 15.87 1.98 -2.35
N PRO A 248 17.08 2.42 -2.66
CA PRO A 248 18.29 1.66 -2.34
C PRO A 248 18.45 1.57 -0.81
N VAL A 249 19.00 0.45 -0.35
CA VAL A 249 19.17 0.12 1.08
C VAL A 249 20.59 0.47 1.55
#